data_fc80b2ba645ec66a5b4f22d6edfbb9a5
#
_entry.id   fc80b2ba645ec66a5b4f22d6edfbb9a5
#
_cell.length_a   1.000
_cell.length_b   1.000
_cell.length_c   1.000
_cell.angle_alpha   90.00
_cell.angle_beta   90.00
_cell.angle_gamma   90.00
#
_symmetry.space_group_name_H-M   'P 1'
#
loop_
_entity.id
_entity.type
_entity.pdbx_description
1 polymer ?
#
loop_
_entity_poly.entity_id
_entity_poly.type
_entity_poly.pdbx_seq_one_letter_code
_entity_poly.pdbx_strand_id
1 'polypeptide(L)'
;MNSNVRENLNGGWKLDKNRGEPSMRGYLETMGVSELAIVAHEKGEAEVDTINVIQMRDGKYKIKKTSRVNNMEEEFEIGKETKTKLTPGDKEKMTLVQSEGPAQVCVKTIMPTMNGLAEVSDIKELVNIDNSTFMKQSLTITNKDTNRSYVTERFYIPIDVIDAEDKEDS
;
A
#
# COMPACT_ATOMS: atom_id res chain seq x y z
N MET A 1 19.17 21.83 1.82
CA MET A 1 18.93 20.37 1.70
C MET A 1 17.57 20.13 1.08
N ASN A 2 17.52 19.36 0.03
CA ASN A 2 16.27 19.12 -0.69
C ASN A 2 15.52 17.97 -0.05
N SER A 3 14.37 18.25 0.61
CA SER A 3 13.53 17.25 1.28
C SER A 3 12.89 16.25 0.30
N ASN A 4 12.98 16.53 -1.01
CA ASN A 4 12.41 15.67 -2.06
C ASN A 4 13.35 14.57 -2.54
N VAL A 5 14.57 14.50 -1.97
CA VAL A 5 15.54 13.46 -2.35
C VAL A 5 15.58 12.38 -1.28
N ARG A 6 15.32 11.15 -1.68
CA ARG A 6 15.35 9.97 -0.81
C ARG A 6 16.21 8.90 -1.44
N GLU A 7 16.95 8.16 -0.61
CA GLU A 7 17.79 7.05 -1.06
C GLU A 7 17.18 5.68 -0.70
N ASN A 8 16.14 5.69 0.11
CA ASN A 8 15.44 4.49 0.52
C ASN A 8 13.96 4.81 0.76
N LEU A 9 13.18 3.78 1.08
CA LEU A 9 11.73 3.93 1.29
C LEU A 9 11.36 4.43 2.69
N ASN A 10 12.31 4.53 3.61
CA ASN A 10 11.99 4.98 4.96
C ASN A 10 11.49 6.41 4.97
N GLY A 11 10.45 6.66 5.74
CA GLY A 11 9.86 7.99 5.90
C GLY A 11 8.44 8.06 5.41
N GLY A 12 7.94 9.27 5.25
CA GLY A 12 6.55 9.54 4.86
C GLY A 12 6.40 9.76 3.38
N TRP A 13 5.27 9.32 2.86
CA TRP A 13 4.90 9.38 1.46
C TRP A 13 3.42 9.76 1.34
N LYS A 14 3.13 10.75 0.52
CA LYS A 14 1.75 11.19 0.26
C LYS A 14 1.36 10.87 -1.18
N LEU A 15 0.19 10.28 -1.36
CA LEU A 15 -0.31 9.93 -2.68
C LEU A 15 -0.42 11.19 -3.57
N ASP A 16 0.20 11.12 -4.75
CA ASP A 16 0.08 12.15 -5.77
C ASP A 16 -1.15 11.84 -6.64
N LYS A 17 -2.20 12.61 -6.43
CA LYS A 17 -3.49 12.39 -7.10
C LYS A 17 -3.48 12.79 -8.57
N ASN A 18 -2.39 13.40 -9.03
CA ASN A 18 -2.27 13.90 -10.40
C ASN A 18 -1.34 13.05 -11.27
N ARG A 19 -0.88 11.91 -10.77
CA ARG A 19 0.08 11.06 -11.48
C ARG A 19 -0.36 9.61 -11.42
N GLY A 20 -0.14 8.86 -12.52
CA GLY A 20 -0.50 7.46 -12.61
C GLY A 20 -2.01 7.26 -12.56
N GLU A 21 -2.42 6.16 -11.94
CA GLU A 21 -3.82 5.84 -11.72
C GLU A 21 -4.07 5.82 -10.21
N PRO A 22 -4.36 6.98 -9.60
CA PRO A 22 -4.52 7.04 -8.15
C PRO A 22 -5.80 6.36 -7.65
N SER A 23 -6.83 6.25 -8.48
CA SER A 23 -8.07 5.59 -8.09
C SER A 23 -7.86 4.09 -7.88
N MET A 24 -8.48 3.56 -6.84
CA MET A 24 -8.48 2.13 -6.55
C MET A 24 -9.66 1.40 -7.19
N ARG A 25 -10.42 2.09 -8.06
CA ARG A 25 -11.66 1.52 -8.63
C ARG A 25 -11.43 0.19 -9.34
N GLY A 26 -10.48 0.13 -10.27
CA GLY A 26 -10.21 -1.11 -11.00
C GLY A 26 -9.77 -2.26 -10.10
N TYR A 27 -8.94 -1.95 -9.10
CA TYR A 27 -8.53 -2.91 -8.09
C TYR A 27 -9.74 -3.42 -7.29
N LEU A 28 -10.57 -2.52 -6.81
CA LEU A 28 -11.73 -2.88 -5.99
C LEU A 28 -12.79 -3.63 -6.78
N GLU A 29 -13.01 -3.25 -8.03
CA GLU A 29 -13.91 -4.00 -8.92
C GLU A 29 -13.43 -5.43 -9.15
N THR A 30 -12.14 -5.60 -9.38
CA THR A 30 -11.53 -6.91 -9.58
C THR A 30 -11.64 -7.76 -8.31
N MET A 31 -11.52 -7.13 -7.14
CA MET A 31 -11.70 -7.79 -5.84
C MET A 31 -13.15 -8.21 -5.60
N GLY A 32 -14.11 -7.65 -6.32
CA GLY A 32 -15.53 -7.93 -6.12
C GLY A 32 -16.21 -7.01 -5.12
N VAL A 33 -15.63 -5.86 -4.84
CA VAL A 33 -16.21 -4.87 -3.93
C VAL A 33 -17.42 -4.20 -4.59
N SER A 34 -18.46 -3.92 -3.81
CA SER A 34 -19.69 -3.31 -4.32
C SER A 34 -19.46 -1.88 -4.83
N GLU A 35 -20.27 -1.46 -5.80
CA GLU A 35 -20.18 -0.10 -6.35
C GLU A 35 -20.35 0.96 -5.26
N LEU A 36 -21.25 0.74 -4.32
CA LEU A 36 -21.47 1.68 -3.22
C LEU A 36 -20.20 1.88 -2.38
N ALA A 37 -19.51 0.80 -2.07
CA ALA A 37 -18.26 0.86 -1.30
C ALA A 37 -17.13 1.50 -2.11
N ILE A 38 -17.08 1.25 -3.42
CA ILE A 38 -16.09 1.87 -4.31
C ILE A 38 -16.28 3.39 -4.37
N VAL A 39 -17.51 3.85 -4.54
CA VAL A 39 -17.83 5.28 -4.56
C VAL A 39 -17.44 5.94 -3.23
N ALA A 40 -17.73 5.29 -2.11
CA ALA A 40 -17.34 5.79 -0.80
C ALA A 40 -15.82 5.91 -0.66
N HIS A 41 -15.08 4.93 -1.17
CA HIS A 41 -13.62 4.95 -1.16
C HIS A 41 -13.08 6.10 -2.01
N GLU A 42 -13.59 6.27 -3.21
CA GLU A 42 -13.17 7.36 -4.10
C GLU A 42 -13.42 8.73 -3.47
N LYS A 43 -14.57 8.89 -2.85
CA LYS A 43 -14.91 10.13 -2.17
C LYS A 43 -13.98 10.40 -0.99
N GLY A 44 -13.69 9.38 -0.21
CA GLY A 44 -12.76 9.50 0.92
C GLY A 44 -11.38 9.92 0.48
N GLU A 45 -10.84 9.30 -0.59
CA GLU A 45 -9.52 9.65 -1.11
C GLU A 45 -9.48 11.06 -1.72
N ALA A 46 -10.59 11.54 -2.25
CA ALA A 46 -10.67 12.90 -2.79
C ALA A 46 -10.65 13.97 -1.68
N GLU A 47 -11.21 13.65 -0.51
CA GLU A 47 -11.36 14.61 0.59
C GLU A 47 -10.16 14.67 1.52
N VAL A 48 -9.44 13.56 1.69
CA VAL A 48 -8.34 13.44 2.67
C VAL A 48 -7.13 12.83 1.99
N ASP A 49 -5.94 13.29 2.34
CA ASP A 49 -4.70 12.76 1.81
C ASP A 49 -4.45 11.33 2.27
N THR A 50 -3.97 10.50 1.36
CA THR A 50 -3.51 9.15 1.67
C THR A 50 -2.01 9.20 1.94
N ILE A 51 -1.63 8.81 3.15
CA ILE A 51 -0.24 8.90 3.62
C ILE A 51 0.24 7.52 4.06
N ASN A 52 1.43 7.15 3.62
CA ASN A 52 2.14 5.95 4.07
C ASN A 52 3.41 6.37 4.78
N VAL A 53 3.66 5.81 5.95
CA VAL A 53 4.93 5.95 6.67
C VAL A 53 5.58 4.58 6.73
N ILE A 54 6.79 4.48 6.18
CA ILE A 54 7.49 3.21 6.04
C ILE A 54 8.75 3.22 6.89
N GLN A 55 8.98 2.12 7.60
CA GLN A 55 10.23 1.86 8.32
C GLN A 55 10.71 0.46 7.94
N MET A 56 11.87 0.40 7.32
CA MET A 56 12.56 -0.87 7.01
C MET A 56 13.85 -0.89 7.81
N ARG A 57 13.90 -1.74 8.83
CA ARG A 57 15.02 -1.79 9.74
C ARG A 57 15.08 -3.16 10.43
N ASP A 58 16.31 -3.68 10.60
CA ASP A 58 16.54 -4.92 11.34
C ASP A 58 15.75 -6.12 10.79
N GLY A 59 15.65 -6.20 9.46
CA GLY A 59 14.95 -7.31 8.81
C GLY A 59 13.43 -7.21 8.92
N LYS A 60 12.89 -6.06 9.30
CA LYS A 60 11.45 -5.85 9.45
C LYS A 60 10.95 -4.75 8.52
N TYR A 61 9.74 -4.91 8.05
CA TYR A 61 9.01 -3.92 7.26
C TYR A 61 7.79 -3.48 8.06
N LYS A 62 7.76 -2.20 8.42
CA LYS A 62 6.64 -1.60 9.13
C LYS A 62 6.03 -0.52 8.25
N ILE A 63 4.72 -0.54 8.11
CA ILE A 63 4.01 0.49 7.36
C ILE A 63 2.80 0.97 8.14
N LYS A 64 2.64 2.28 8.21
CA LYS A 64 1.47 2.93 8.76
C LYS A 64 0.76 3.64 7.62
N LYS A 65 -0.47 3.24 7.34
CA LYS A 65 -1.30 3.84 6.30
C LYS A 65 -2.38 4.68 6.95
N THR A 66 -2.50 5.92 6.49
CA THR A 66 -3.50 6.85 7.01
C THR A 66 -4.30 7.41 5.84
N SER A 67 -5.61 7.29 5.92
CA SER A 67 -6.54 7.88 4.95
C SER A 67 -7.87 8.09 5.67
N ARG A 68 -8.84 8.67 4.98
CA ARG A 68 -10.16 8.83 5.58
C ARG A 68 -10.84 7.50 5.87
N VAL A 69 -10.64 6.53 4.98
CA VAL A 69 -11.36 5.25 5.06
C VAL A 69 -10.58 4.14 5.73
N ASN A 70 -9.27 4.36 5.96
CA ASN A 70 -8.43 3.29 6.47
C ASN A 70 -7.24 3.84 7.23
N ASN A 71 -7.18 3.55 8.52
CA ASN A 71 -6.01 3.81 9.35
C ASN A 71 -5.52 2.46 9.83
N MET A 72 -4.34 2.03 9.35
CA MET A 72 -3.79 0.74 9.73
C MET A 72 -2.29 0.82 9.92
N GLU A 73 -1.79 -0.05 10.78
CA GLU A 73 -0.36 -0.23 11.00
C GLU A 73 -0.06 -1.71 10.91
N GLU A 74 0.93 -2.07 10.11
CA GLU A 74 1.35 -3.46 9.94
C GLU A 74 2.86 -3.57 10.07
N GLU A 75 3.32 -4.68 10.64
CA GLU A 75 4.74 -5.01 10.75
C GLU A 75 4.94 -6.46 10.37
N PHE A 76 5.94 -6.71 9.52
CA PHE A 76 6.27 -8.05 9.04
C PHE A 76 7.76 -8.27 9.10
N GLU A 77 8.17 -9.52 9.31
CA GLU A 77 9.57 -9.92 9.11
C GLU A 77 9.79 -10.15 7.62
N ILE A 78 10.83 -9.52 7.05
CA ILE A 78 11.16 -9.66 5.64
C ILE A 78 11.67 -11.08 5.39
N GLY A 79 11.13 -11.73 4.35
CA GLY A 79 11.50 -13.08 3.97
C GLY A 79 10.73 -14.17 4.70
N LYS A 80 9.80 -13.81 5.59
CA LYS A 80 9.01 -14.77 6.35
C LYS A 80 7.54 -14.62 6.06
N GLU A 81 6.86 -15.74 5.83
CA GLU A 81 5.42 -15.76 5.60
C GLU A 81 4.66 -15.54 6.90
N THR A 82 3.67 -14.68 6.87
CA THR A 82 2.81 -14.36 8.01
C THR A 82 1.38 -14.74 7.69
N LYS A 83 0.73 -15.46 8.60
CA LYS A 83 -0.69 -15.81 8.48
C LYS A 83 -1.50 -14.99 9.46
N THR A 84 -2.55 -14.39 8.98
CA THR A 84 -3.44 -13.56 9.80
C THR A 84 -4.87 -14.08 9.66
N LYS A 85 -5.52 -14.34 10.78
CA LYS A 85 -6.92 -14.78 10.77
C LYS A 85 -7.82 -13.57 10.53
N LEU A 86 -8.79 -13.74 9.65
CA LEU A 86 -9.80 -12.73 9.36
C LEU A 86 -11.10 -13.08 10.05
N THR A 87 -11.73 -12.12 10.67
CA THR A 87 -13.04 -12.29 11.32
C THR A 87 -14.13 -11.60 10.50
N PRO A 88 -15.34 -12.17 10.43
CA PRO A 88 -15.75 -13.46 11.02
C PRO A 88 -15.32 -14.67 10.18
N GLY A 89 -15.18 -15.81 10.84
CA GLY A 89 -14.86 -17.07 10.17
C GLY A 89 -13.42 -17.50 10.37
N ASP A 90 -13.08 -18.67 9.85
CA ASP A 90 -11.75 -19.27 9.97
C ASP A 90 -10.86 -19.00 8.76
N LYS A 91 -11.17 -17.96 8.00
CA LYS A 91 -10.39 -17.60 6.82
C LYS A 91 -9.07 -16.95 7.22
N GLU A 92 -8.00 -17.25 6.49
CA GLU A 92 -6.68 -16.72 6.76
C GLU A 92 -6.16 -15.93 5.56
N LYS A 93 -5.47 -14.83 5.88
CA LYS A 93 -4.72 -14.04 4.91
C LYS A 93 -3.24 -14.39 5.07
N MET A 94 -2.55 -14.70 3.98
CA MET A 94 -1.12 -14.98 3.98
C MET A 94 -0.38 -13.80 3.37
N THR A 95 0.69 -13.36 4.03
CA THR A 95 1.50 -12.23 3.57
C THR A 95 2.97 -12.63 3.56
N LEU A 96 3.66 -12.34 2.45
CA LEU A 96 5.10 -12.52 2.34
C LEU A 96 5.73 -11.21 1.87
N VAL A 97 6.64 -10.68 2.68
CA VAL A 97 7.38 -9.46 2.36
C VAL A 97 8.78 -9.83 1.90
N GLN A 98 9.19 -9.32 0.74
CA GLN A 98 10.52 -9.53 0.19
C GLN A 98 11.13 -8.19 -0.21
N SER A 99 12.45 -8.06 -0.02
CA SER A 99 13.18 -6.86 -0.39
C SER A 99 14.61 -7.22 -0.73
N GLU A 100 15.12 -6.67 -1.83
CA GLU A 100 16.52 -6.82 -2.23
C GLU A 100 17.38 -5.65 -1.73
N GLY A 101 16.76 -4.66 -1.07
CA GLY A 101 17.44 -3.50 -0.55
C GLY A 101 16.45 -2.47 -0.04
N PRO A 102 16.93 -1.34 0.51
CA PRO A 102 16.06 -0.36 1.16
C PRO A 102 15.26 0.51 0.18
N ALA A 103 15.52 0.40 -1.13
CA ALA A 103 14.83 1.21 -2.14
C ALA A 103 13.66 0.49 -2.79
N GLN A 104 13.37 -0.73 -2.35
CA GLN A 104 12.28 -1.52 -2.95
C GLN A 104 11.75 -2.54 -1.93
N VAL A 105 10.44 -2.74 -1.92
CA VAL A 105 9.80 -3.80 -1.15
C VAL A 105 8.65 -4.38 -1.96
N CYS A 106 8.50 -5.70 -1.90
CA CYS A 106 7.40 -6.41 -2.53
C CYS A 106 6.60 -7.12 -1.44
N VAL A 107 5.31 -6.83 -1.36
CA VAL A 107 4.40 -7.49 -0.44
C VAL A 107 3.43 -8.33 -1.25
N LYS A 108 3.50 -9.65 -1.09
CA LYS A 108 2.57 -10.57 -1.75
C LYS A 108 1.57 -11.05 -0.72
N THR A 109 0.30 -10.96 -1.06
CA THR A 109 -0.79 -11.36 -0.16
C THR A 109 -1.71 -12.32 -0.89
N ILE A 110 -2.05 -13.42 -0.20
CA ILE A 110 -3.12 -14.31 -0.64
C ILE A 110 -4.24 -14.12 0.38
N MET A 111 -5.39 -13.67 -0.10
CA MET A 111 -6.52 -13.35 0.77
C MET A 111 -7.78 -14.03 0.30
N PRO A 112 -8.65 -14.44 1.22
CA PRO A 112 -9.92 -15.02 0.85
C PRO A 112 -10.87 -13.98 0.29
N THR A 113 -11.62 -14.38 -0.75
CA THR A 113 -12.73 -13.61 -1.28
C THR A 113 -14.04 -14.27 -0.82
N MET A 114 -15.16 -13.74 -1.28
CA MET A 114 -16.46 -14.35 -0.97
C MET A 114 -16.54 -15.82 -1.40
N ASN A 115 -15.97 -16.16 -2.57
CA ASN A 115 -16.14 -17.48 -3.17
C ASN A 115 -14.81 -18.23 -3.40
N GLY A 116 -13.68 -17.70 -2.93
CA GLY A 116 -12.39 -18.34 -3.16
C GLY A 116 -11.22 -17.48 -2.69
N LEU A 117 -10.26 -17.21 -3.59
CA LEU A 117 -9.01 -16.54 -3.25
C LEU A 117 -8.67 -15.43 -4.25
N ALA A 118 -7.99 -14.42 -3.75
CA ALA A 118 -7.32 -13.41 -4.58
C ALA A 118 -5.85 -13.32 -4.19
N GLU A 119 -5.00 -13.08 -5.19
CA GLU A 119 -3.59 -12.81 -4.98
C GLU A 119 -3.31 -11.34 -5.27
N VAL A 120 -2.58 -10.68 -4.36
CA VAL A 120 -2.21 -9.28 -4.51
C VAL A 120 -0.69 -9.17 -4.45
N SER A 121 -0.11 -8.45 -5.40
CA SER A 121 1.30 -8.08 -5.40
C SER A 121 1.37 -6.56 -5.28
N ASP A 122 2.02 -6.08 -4.23
CA ASP A 122 2.20 -4.65 -3.95
C ASP A 122 3.70 -4.38 -3.96
N ILE A 123 4.19 -3.76 -5.03
CA ILE A 123 5.60 -3.42 -5.17
C ILE A 123 5.74 -1.91 -4.99
N LYS A 124 6.53 -1.52 -3.99
CA LYS A 124 6.88 -0.12 -3.77
C LYS A 124 8.36 0.06 -4.05
N GLU A 125 8.69 1.04 -4.88
CA GLU A 125 10.08 1.29 -5.26
C GLU A 125 10.33 2.77 -5.49
N LEU A 126 11.57 3.18 -5.24
CA LEU A 126 11.99 4.54 -5.56
C LEU A 126 12.19 4.71 -7.05
N VAL A 127 11.65 5.78 -7.61
CA VAL A 127 11.86 6.15 -9.00
C VAL A 127 12.20 7.64 -9.06
N ASN A 128 13.03 8.02 -10.03
CA ASN A 128 13.37 9.41 -10.27
C ASN A 128 12.73 9.84 -11.59
N ILE A 129 11.93 10.88 -11.52
CA ILE A 129 11.25 11.46 -12.68
C ILE A 129 11.53 12.96 -12.67
N ASP A 130 12.16 13.47 -13.73
CA ASP A 130 12.48 14.91 -13.86
C ASP A 130 13.23 15.46 -12.64
N ASN A 131 14.22 14.71 -12.15
CA ASN A 131 15.05 15.05 -10.99
C ASN A 131 14.32 15.07 -9.66
N SER A 132 13.11 14.53 -9.60
CA SER A 132 12.34 14.38 -8.36
C SER A 132 12.20 12.91 -8.01
N THR A 133 12.22 12.61 -6.72
CA THR A 133 12.08 11.25 -6.22
C THR A 133 10.61 10.97 -5.88
N PHE A 134 10.11 9.87 -6.38
CA PHE A 134 8.77 9.37 -6.06
C PHE A 134 8.88 7.94 -5.53
N MET A 135 7.89 7.54 -4.75
CA MET A 135 7.66 6.12 -4.49
C MET A 135 6.60 5.64 -5.47
N LYS A 136 6.97 4.69 -6.33
CA LYS A 136 6.02 4.09 -7.26
C LYS A 136 5.46 2.82 -6.64
N GLN A 137 4.14 2.73 -6.56
CA GLN A 137 3.45 1.55 -6.10
C GLN A 137 2.80 0.87 -7.30
N SER A 138 3.20 -0.37 -7.56
CA SER A 138 2.59 -1.19 -8.60
C SER A 138 1.75 -2.26 -7.91
N LEU A 139 0.44 -2.14 -8.03
CA LEU A 139 -0.51 -3.09 -7.45
C LEU A 139 -1.05 -4.00 -8.55
N THR A 140 -0.88 -5.30 -8.35
CA THR A 140 -1.47 -6.30 -9.23
C THR A 140 -2.40 -7.17 -8.39
N ILE A 141 -3.65 -7.26 -8.79
CA ILE A 141 -4.60 -8.16 -8.17
C ILE A 141 -5.07 -9.19 -9.18
N THR A 142 -5.11 -10.44 -8.74
CA THR A 142 -5.66 -11.54 -9.52
C THR A 142 -6.74 -12.22 -8.68
N ASN A 143 -7.99 -12.14 -9.14
CA ASN A 143 -9.11 -12.81 -8.50
C ASN A 143 -9.19 -14.22 -9.08
N LYS A 144 -8.89 -15.23 -8.26
CA LYS A 144 -8.86 -16.62 -8.71
C LYS A 144 -10.24 -17.17 -9.01
N ASP A 145 -11.29 -16.59 -8.45
CA ASP A 145 -12.67 -17.04 -8.68
C ASP A 145 -13.15 -16.68 -10.08
N THR A 146 -12.82 -15.49 -10.55
CA THR A 146 -13.26 -14.97 -11.84
C THR A 146 -12.17 -15.03 -12.91
N ASN A 147 -10.94 -15.34 -12.50
CA ASN A 147 -9.74 -15.33 -13.34
C ASN A 147 -9.48 -13.96 -13.98
N ARG A 148 -9.86 -12.91 -13.28
CA ARG A 148 -9.61 -11.52 -13.69
C ARG A 148 -8.40 -10.97 -12.98
N SER A 149 -7.64 -10.15 -13.69
CA SER A 149 -6.48 -9.45 -13.14
C SER A 149 -6.57 -7.96 -13.46
N TYR A 150 -6.00 -7.16 -12.59
CA TYR A 150 -5.91 -5.71 -12.79
C TYR A 150 -4.57 -5.21 -12.25
N VAL A 151 -3.96 -4.29 -12.98
CA VAL A 151 -2.70 -3.64 -12.57
C VAL A 151 -2.94 -2.14 -12.49
N THR A 152 -2.56 -1.54 -11.37
CA THR A 152 -2.60 -0.08 -11.23
C THR A 152 -1.26 0.42 -10.71
N GLU A 153 -0.85 1.59 -11.16
CA GLU A 153 0.37 2.25 -10.71
C GLU A 153 0.00 3.55 -10.00
N ARG A 154 0.46 3.68 -8.77
CA ARG A 154 0.23 4.86 -7.94
C ARG A 154 1.58 5.46 -7.58
N PHE A 155 1.63 6.77 -7.48
CA PHE A 155 2.87 7.50 -7.17
C PHE A 155 2.67 8.32 -5.92
N TYR A 156 3.72 8.36 -5.09
CA TYR A 156 3.71 9.09 -3.83
C TYR A 156 4.88 10.05 -3.80
N ILE A 157 4.63 11.23 -3.24
CA ILE A 157 5.69 12.24 -3.03
C ILE A 157 6.21 12.13 -1.60
N PRO A 158 7.52 12.40 -1.38
CA PRO A 158 8.06 12.36 -0.03
C PRO A 158 7.53 13.53 0.80
N ILE A 159 7.20 13.24 2.06
CA ILE A 159 6.78 14.26 3.02
C ILE A 159 7.58 14.10 4.31
N ASP A 160 7.64 15.19 5.08
CA ASP A 160 8.28 15.17 6.39
C ASP A 160 7.32 14.55 7.40
N VAL A 161 7.77 13.46 8.04
CA VAL A 161 6.95 12.73 9.02
C VAL A 161 7.22 13.12 10.45
N ILE A 162 8.23 13.96 10.72
CA ILE A 162 8.53 14.42 12.06
C ILE A 162 7.31 15.13 12.66
N ASP A 163 6.66 15.98 11.88
CA ASP A 163 5.47 16.69 12.31
C ASP A 163 4.29 15.77 12.61
N ALA A 164 4.18 14.65 11.89
CA ALA A 164 3.10 13.69 12.08
C ALA A 164 3.31 12.86 13.34
N GLU A 165 4.56 12.53 13.68
CA GLU A 165 4.89 11.78 14.89
C GLU A 165 4.73 12.64 16.14
N ASP A 166 5.13 13.90 16.07
CA ASP A 166 4.98 14.84 17.20
C ASP A 166 3.52 15.05 17.56
N LYS A 167 2.62 14.99 16.61
CA LYS A 167 1.18 15.11 16.85
C LYS A 167 0.58 13.90 17.53
N GLU A 168 1.16 12.73 17.37
CA GLU A 168 0.68 11.50 18.00
C GLU A 168 1.15 11.39 19.45
N ASP A 169 2.29 11.97 19.76
CA ASP A 169 2.87 11.91 21.09
C ASP A 169 2.37 12.99 22.04
N SER A 170 1.58 13.92 21.54
CA SER A 170 1.07 15.05 22.37
C SER A 170 -0.34 14.82 22.93
#